data_a55bec423add7c7e076a67dc2605fe47
#
_entry.id   a55bec423add7c7e076a67dc2605fe47
#
_cell.length_a   1.000
_cell.length_b   1.000
_cell.length_c   1.000
_cell.angle_alpha   90.00
_cell.angle_beta   90.00
_cell.angle_gamma   90.00
#
_symmetry.space_group_name_H-M   'P 1'
#
loop_
_entity.id
_entity.type
_entity.pdbx_description
1 polymer ?
#
loop_
_entity_poly.entity_id
_entity_poly.type
_entity_poly.pdbx_seq_one_letter_code
_entity_poly.pdbx_strand_id
1 'polypeptide(L)'
;MKIFVINMARATERRATILRHLDELGLEAEILPAVEGAKIERSTLGPDAEPGLSAGEIGCYLSHIRFWQIVVERQLEHAIVLEDDVICDPAMMTVAEEIASLKLPVDAVRLSALQPIRGRTIAHLSGGHSLLLPNKNPSGTQGYMVSLQGARHLLQVLSVPKLPIDNALDAYWKHGLCVPIVSPSLVAEDASIASTIGSRFGSTTPWSLRRHLTRVAEAQKRKITVYLMALRLRSRLHNARDSQTVAR
;
A
#
# COMPACT_ATOMS: atom_id res chain seq x y z
N MET A 1 -5.39 16.53 2.10
CA MET A 1 -4.55 15.34 2.40
C MET A 1 -3.12 15.63 1.96
N LYS A 2 -2.06 15.18 2.69
CA LYS A 2 -0.66 15.36 2.28
C LYS A 2 -0.22 14.23 1.36
N ILE A 3 0.54 14.57 0.31
CA ILE A 3 1.17 13.60 -0.61
C ILE A 3 2.67 13.63 -0.37
N PHE A 4 3.28 12.44 -0.27
CA PHE A 4 4.72 12.24 -0.19
C PHE A 4 5.20 11.42 -1.37
N VAL A 5 6.33 11.79 -1.96
CA VAL A 5 6.97 11.02 -3.03
C VAL A 5 8.29 10.48 -2.51
N ILE A 6 8.42 9.15 -2.42
CA ILE A 6 9.68 8.50 -2.10
C ILE A 6 10.60 8.60 -3.33
N ASN A 7 11.74 9.27 -3.17
CA ASN A 7 12.68 9.45 -4.26
C ASN A 7 14.13 9.36 -3.77
N MET A 8 14.96 8.62 -4.49
CA MET A 8 16.40 8.57 -4.26
C MET A 8 17.03 9.93 -4.60
N ALA A 9 17.89 10.45 -3.72
CA ALA A 9 18.51 11.76 -3.90
C ALA A 9 19.22 11.92 -5.27
N ARG A 10 19.81 10.83 -5.79
CA ARG A 10 20.48 10.79 -7.11
C ARG A 10 19.51 10.73 -8.30
N ALA A 11 18.25 10.38 -8.09
CA ALA A 11 17.24 10.24 -9.15
C ALA A 11 16.54 11.58 -9.44
N THR A 12 17.32 12.59 -9.81
CA THR A 12 16.85 13.97 -9.99
C THR A 12 15.89 14.12 -11.17
N GLU A 13 16.08 13.36 -12.25
CA GLU A 13 15.18 13.38 -13.42
C GLU A 13 13.82 12.78 -13.07
N ARG A 14 13.78 11.63 -12.39
CA ARG A 14 12.54 11.01 -11.93
C ARG A 14 11.78 11.94 -11.00
N ARG A 15 12.50 12.59 -10.06
CA ARG A 15 11.91 13.60 -9.18
C ARG A 15 11.28 14.75 -9.96
N ALA A 16 11.98 15.30 -10.95
CA ALA A 16 11.47 16.41 -11.76
C ALA A 16 10.24 15.98 -12.57
N THR A 17 10.22 14.74 -13.08
CA THR A 17 9.10 14.21 -13.87
C THR A 17 7.85 14.02 -13.00
N ILE A 18 7.97 13.36 -11.85
CA ILE A 18 6.80 13.12 -10.98
C ILE A 18 6.26 14.44 -10.40
N LEU A 19 7.13 15.38 -10.00
CA LEU A 19 6.66 16.67 -9.48
C LEU A 19 5.93 17.48 -10.54
N ARG A 20 6.41 17.51 -11.79
CA ARG A 20 5.72 18.14 -12.91
C ARG A 20 4.36 17.50 -13.17
N HIS A 21 4.29 16.16 -13.20
CA HIS A 21 3.04 15.44 -13.38
C HIS A 21 2.02 15.77 -12.29
N LEU A 22 2.44 15.84 -11.03
CA LEU A 22 1.56 16.21 -9.92
C LEU A 22 1.12 17.68 -10.00
N ASP A 23 2.02 18.59 -10.40
CA ASP A 23 1.71 20.02 -10.63
C ASP A 23 0.67 20.20 -11.74
N GLU A 24 0.78 19.45 -12.85
CA GLU A 24 -0.22 19.43 -13.94
C GLU A 24 -1.61 18.97 -13.45
N LEU A 25 -1.67 18.18 -12.40
CA LEU A 25 -2.91 17.75 -11.73
C LEU A 25 -3.35 18.72 -10.61
N GLY A 26 -2.60 19.82 -10.37
CA GLY A 26 -2.85 20.75 -9.28
C GLY A 26 -2.57 20.18 -7.90
N LEU A 27 -1.69 19.17 -7.79
CA LEU A 27 -1.37 18.47 -6.56
C LEU A 27 0.03 18.82 -6.06
N GLU A 28 0.13 19.23 -4.80
CA GLU A 28 1.40 19.48 -4.13
C GLU A 28 1.89 18.21 -3.42
N ALA A 29 3.18 17.90 -3.57
CA ALA A 29 3.81 16.77 -2.90
C ALA A 29 5.13 17.16 -2.21
N GLU A 30 5.40 16.52 -1.08
CA GLU A 30 6.66 16.61 -0.35
C GLU A 30 7.57 15.44 -0.75
N ILE A 31 8.83 15.73 -1.11
CA ILE A 31 9.80 14.68 -1.39
C ILE A 31 10.28 14.05 -0.08
N LEU A 32 10.08 12.76 0.02
CA LEU A 32 10.63 11.92 1.09
C LEU A 32 11.90 11.25 0.57
N PRO A 33 13.08 11.64 1.08
CA PRO A 33 14.33 10.99 0.66
C PRO A 33 14.29 9.49 0.94
N ALA A 34 14.47 8.69 -0.10
CA ALA A 34 14.50 7.24 0.01
C ALA A 34 15.73 6.78 0.81
N VAL A 35 15.54 5.71 1.58
CA VAL A 35 16.63 5.08 2.32
C VAL A 35 17.52 4.29 1.35
N GLU A 36 18.81 4.54 1.40
CA GLU A 36 19.80 3.78 0.62
C GLU A 36 20.13 2.46 1.33
N GLY A 37 19.42 1.39 0.99
CA GLY A 37 19.57 0.10 1.68
C GLY A 37 20.99 -0.49 1.61
N ALA A 38 21.78 -0.13 0.60
CA ALA A 38 23.20 -0.53 0.52
C ALA A 38 24.08 0.09 1.64
N LYS A 39 23.62 1.16 2.27
CA LYS A 39 24.30 1.81 3.40
C LYS A 39 23.83 1.30 4.77
N ILE A 40 22.84 0.41 4.79
CA ILE A 40 22.26 -0.12 6.02
C ILE A 40 23.03 -1.37 6.47
N GLU A 41 23.53 -1.34 7.70
CA GLU A 41 24.09 -2.52 8.32
C GLU A 41 22.96 -3.50 8.69
N ARG A 42 23.02 -4.72 8.17
CA ARG A 42 21.97 -5.75 8.37
C ARG A 42 21.71 -6.09 9.84
N SER A 43 22.75 -6.01 10.67
CA SER A 43 22.66 -6.21 12.13
C SER A 43 21.67 -5.27 12.81
N THR A 44 21.42 -4.09 12.23
CA THR A 44 20.48 -3.09 12.78
C THR A 44 19.00 -3.37 12.45
N LEU A 45 18.73 -4.28 11.53
CA LEU A 45 17.36 -4.62 11.10
C LEU A 45 16.59 -5.48 12.10
N GLY A 46 17.27 -5.99 13.12
CA GLY A 46 16.71 -6.90 14.12
C GLY A 46 16.92 -8.39 13.73
N PRO A 47 16.84 -9.29 14.73
CA PRO A 47 17.17 -10.71 14.56
C PRO A 47 16.21 -11.47 13.63
N ASP A 48 14.98 -10.96 13.49
CA ASP A 48 13.93 -11.59 12.67
C ASP A 48 13.91 -11.08 11.22
N ALA A 49 14.82 -10.19 10.82
CA ALA A 49 14.89 -9.69 9.44
C ALA A 49 15.25 -10.80 8.46
N GLU A 50 14.60 -10.83 7.30
CA GLU A 50 14.85 -11.83 6.26
C GLU A 50 16.25 -11.63 5.65
N PRO A 51 17.18 -12.61 5.80
CA PRO A 51 18.56 -12.48 5.30
C PRO A 51 18.64 -12.34 3.78
N GLY A 52 17.66 -12.89 3.05
CA GLY A 52 17.62 -12.92 1.58
C GLY A 52 17.18 -11.62 0.90
N LEU A 53 16.74 -10.61 1.65
CA LEU A 53 16.34 -9.33 1.06
C LEU A 53 17.54 -8.62 0.40
N SER A 54 17.34 -8.14 -0.81
CA SER A 54 18.32 -7.29 -1.50
C SER A 54 18.45 -5.91 -0.83
N ALA A 55 19.53 -5.20 -1.10
CA ALA A 55 19.69 -3.83 -0.62
C ALA A 55 18.56 -2.89 -1.09
N GLY A 56 18.08 -3.09 -2.33
CA GLY A 56 16.95 -2.32 -2.87
C GLY A 56 15.65 -2.58 -2.08
N GLU A 57 15.34 -3.83 -1.77
CA GLU A 57 14.15 -4.20 -0.99
C GLU A 57 14.23 -3.67 0.45
N ILE A 58 15.41 -3.71 1.09
CA ILE A 58 15.64 -3.12 2.40
C ILE A 58 15.42 -1.61 2.37
N GLY A 59 16.01 -0.92 1.38
CA GLY A 59 15.86 0.52 1.23
C GLY A 59 14.41 0.94 1.01
N CYS A 60 13.69 0.23 0.13
CA CYS A 60 12.28 0.43 -0.12
C CYS A 60 11.47 0.22 1.18
N TYR A 61 11.66 -0.89 1.89
CA TYR A 61 10.98 -1.19 3.14
C TYR A 61 11.15 -0.09 4.18
N LEU A 62 12.41 0.32 4.43
CA LEU A 62 12.73 1.35 5.42
C LEU A 62 12.22 2.73 5.02
N SER A 63 12.12 3.03 3.73
CA SER A 63 11.51 4.27 3.24
C SER A 63 10.02 4.33 3.58
N HIS A 64 9.29 3.22 3.48
CA HIS A 64 7.89 3.15 3.90
C HIS A 64 7.74 3.23 5.43
N ILE A 65 8.62 2.60 6.22
CA ILE A 65 8.64 2.79 7.68
C ILE A 65 8.81 4.27 8.01
N ARG A 66 9.75 4.96 7.37
CA ARG A 66 9.98 6.39 7.57
C ARG A 66 8.75 7.23 7.21
N PHE A 67 8.05 6.90 6.13
CA PHE A 67 6.79 7.53 5.79
C PHE A 67 5.76 7.38 6.93
N TRP A 68 5.56 6.16 7.46
CA TRP A 68 4.62 5.95 8.56
C TRP A 68 5.03 6.70 9.82
N GLN A 69 6.33 6.78 10.13
CA GLN A 69 6.84 7.59 11.24
C GLN A 69 6.49 9.07 11.08
N ILE A 70 6.69 9.64 9.89
CA ILE A 70 6.32 11.03 9.59
C ILE A 70 4.81 11.27 9.76
N VAL A 71 3.97 10.35 9.31
CA VAL A 71 2.51 10.43 9.50
C VAL A 71 2.16 10.49 10.98
N VAL A 72 2.80 9.66 11.80
CA VAL A 72 2.57 9.62 13.25
C VAL A 72 3.15 10.86 13.94
N GLU A 73 4.38 11.25 13.64
CA GLU A 73 5.05 12.42 14.23
C GLU A 73 4.31 13.73 13.95
N ARG A 74 3.84 13.90 12.70
CA ARG A 74 3.11 15.09 12.28
C ARG A 74 1.60 15.01 12.55
N GLN A 75 1.11 13.93 13.16
CA GLN A 75 -0.30 13.70 13.47
C GLN A 75 -1.21 13.89 12.23
N LEU A 76 -0.77 13.41 11.06
CA LEU A 76 -1.54 13.53 9.83
C LEU A 76 -2.72 12.55 9.87
N GLU A 77 -3.95 13.07 9.79
CA GLU A 77 -5.14 12.23 9.81
C GLU A 77 -5.12 11.20 8.67
N HIS A 78 -4.74 11.66 7.46
CA HIS A 78 -4.49 10.82 6.30
C HIS A 78 -3.32 11.38 5.48
N ALA A 79 -2.55 10.48 4.88
CA ALA A 79 -1.49 10.85 3.94
C ALA A 79 -1.42 9.82 2.79
N ILE A 80 -0.91 10.26 1.64
CA ILE A 80 -0.63 9.42 0.48
C ILE A 80 0.88 9.34 0.31
N VAL A 81 1.39 8.15 -0.01
CA VAL A 81 2.75 7.95 -0.49
C VAL A 81 2.73 7.43 -1.91
N LEU A 82 3.64 7.94 -2.73
CA LEU A 82 3.87 7.55 -4.12
C LEU A 82 5.34 7.19 -4.31
N GLU A 83 5.64 6.26 -5.21
CA GLU A 83 6.97 6.06 -5.77
C GLU A 83 7.24 7.12 -6.86
N ASP A 84 8.50 7.31 -7.26
CA ASP A 84 8.89 8.38 -8.18
C ASP A 84 8.79 8.01 -9.67
N ASP A 85 8.26 6.81 -9.97
CA ASP A 85 8.06 6.25 -11.32
C ASP A 85 6.59 5.94 -11.63
N VAL A 86 5.69 6.81 -11.19
CA VAL A 86 4.25 6.59 -11.33
C VAL A 86 3.55 7.69 -12.13
N ILE A 87 2.40 7.32 -12.69
CA ILE A 87 1.40 8.21 -13.27
C ILE A 87 0.14 8.12 -12.41
N CYS A 88 -0.41 9.26 -12.04
CA CYS A 88 -1.61 9.37 -11.23
C CYS A 88 -2.82 9.71 -12.10
N ASP A 89 -3.96 9.05 -11.83
CA ASP A 89 -5.25 9.42 -12.40
C ASP A 89 -5.70 10.78 -11.84
N PRO A 90 -6.28 11.69 -12.65
CA PRO A 90 -6.83 12.95 -12.17
C PRO A 90 -7.86 12.81 -11.04
N ALA A 91 -8.57 11.69 -10.97
CA ALA A 91 -9.52 11.41 -9.90
C ALA A 91 -8.87 10.97 -8.58
N MET A 92 -7.53 10.77 -8.52
CA MET A 92 -6.85 10.18 -7.37
C MET A 92 -7.17 10.90 -6.06
N MET A 93 -7.06 12.22 -6.03
CA MET A 93 -7.32 12.98 -4.80
C MET A 93 -8.79 12.95 -4.41
N THR A 94 -9.70 13.16 -5.35
CA THR A 94 -11.15 13.11 -5.11
C THR A 94 -11.60 11.77 -4.52
N VAL A 95 -11.11 10.67 -5.11
CA VAL A 95 -11.45 9.32 -4.64
C VAL A 95 -10.81 9.03 -3.28
N ALA A 96 -9.57 9.48 -3.04
CA ALA A 96 -8.92 9.32 -1.75
C ALA A 96 -9.63 10.08 -0.63
N GLU A 97 -10.12 11.29 -0.89
CA GLU A 97 -10.92 12.08 0.06
C GLU A 97 -12.29 11.47 0.31
N GLU A 98 -12.93 10.94 -0.73
CA GLU A 98 -14.16 10.16 -0.59
C GLU A 98 -13.95 8.96 0.33
N ILE A 99 -12.87 8.18 0.14
CA ILE A 99 -12.54 7.05 1.00
C ILE A 99 -12.30 7.49 2.45
N ALA A 100 -11.57 8.58 2.68
CA ALA A 100 -11.34 9.14 4.00
C ALA A 100 -12.67 9.52 4.69
N SER A 101 -13.61 10.08 3.94
CA SER A 101 -14.95 10.46 4.43
C SER A 101 -15.79 9.27 4.89
N LEU A 102 -15.55 8.07 4.37
CA LEU A 102 -16.27 6.86 4.77
C LEU A 102 -15.96 6.44 6.22
N LYS A 103 -14.91 6.98 6.84
CA LYS A 103 -14.46 6.68 8.22
C LYS A 103 -14.38 5.18 8.52
N LEU A 104 -13.98 4.40 7.53
CA LEU A 104 -13.78 2.97 7.68
C LEU A 104 -12.53 2.67 8.51
N PRO A 105 -12.54 1.62 9.35
CA PRO A 105 -11.36 1.19 10.09
C PRO A 105 -10.41 0.42 9.17
N VAL A 106 -9.76 1.16 8.27
CA VAL A 106 -8.74 0.64 7.36
C VAL A 106 -7.38 1.21 7.73
N ASP A 107 -6.35 0.38 7.68
CA ASP A 107 -4.99 0.78 8.02
C ASP A 107 -4.34 1.54 6.86
N ALA A 108 -4.47 0.99 5.67
CA ALA A 108 -4.04 1.62 4.43
C ALA A 108 -5.01 1.27 3.30
N VAL A 109 -5.00 2.05 2.22
CA VAL A 109 -5.75 1.76 1.00
C VAL A 109 -4.81 1.86 -0.19
N ARG A 110 -4.64 0.76 -0.91
CA ARG A 110 -3.80 0.74 -2.11
C ARG A 110 -4.50 1.48 -3.24
N LEU A 111 -3.75 2.36 -3.89
CA LEU A 111 -4.20 3.12 -5.07
C LEU A 111 -3.68 2.50 -6.37
N SER A 112 -2.74 1.56 -6.27
CA SER A 112 -2.08 0.89 -7.37
C SER A 112 -2.15 -0.63 -7.27
N ALA A 113 -2.11 -1.30 -8.43
CA ALA A 113 -1.90 -2.73 -8.56
C ALA A 113 -1.12 -3.02 -9.85
N LEU A 114 -0.16 -3.95 -9.80
CA LEU A 114 0.57 -4.40 -11.01
C LEU A 114 -0.22 -5.38 -11.88
N GLN A 115 -1.35 -5.88 -11.36
CA GLN A 115 -2.20 -6.84 -12.05
C GLN A 115 -3.68 -6.50 -11.85
N PRO A 116 -4.56 -6.89 -12.79
CA PRO A 116 -5.99 -6.73 -12.61
C PRO A 116 -6.47 -7.42 -11.32
N ILE A 117 -7.14 -6.67 -10.47
CA ILE A 117 -7.58 -7.14 -9.16
C ILE A 117 -9.05 -7.52 -9.20
N ARG A 118 -9.33 -8.71 -8.65
CA ARG A 118 -10.67 -9.14 -8.27
C ARG A 118 -10.73 -9.26 -6.76
N GLY A 119 -11.85 -8.86 -6.19
CA GLY A 119 -12.03 -8.88 -4.75
C GLY A 119 -13.48 -8.74 -4.33
N ARG A 120 -13.69 -8.56 -3.04
CA ARG A 120 -15.02 -8.28 -2.47
C ARG A 120 -15.20 -6.78 -2.37
N THR A 121 -16.15 -6.24 -3.14
CA THR A 121 -16.50 -4.81 -3.10
C THR A 121 -16.96 -4.44 -1.70
N ILE A 122 -16.40 -3.37 -1.14
CA ILE A 122 -16.78 -2.76 0.13
C ILE A 122 -17.71 -1.59 -0.15
N ALA A 123 -17.30 -0.71 -1.08
CA ALA A 123 -18.04 0.48 -1.48
C ALA A 123 -17.85 0.73 -2.98
N HIS A 124 -18.85 1.34 -3.60
CA HIS A 124 -18.70 1.98 -4.90
C HIS A 124 -18.30 3.44 -4.66
N LEU A 125 -17.37 3.93 -5.46
CA LEU A 125 -16.77 5.25 -5.37
C LEU A 125 -17.08 6.04 -6.65
N SER A 126 -16.84 7.33 -6.60
CA SER A 126 -16.97 8.22 -7.77
C SER A 126 -16.08 7.79 -8.93
N GLY A 127 -16.40 8.28 -10.14
CA GLY A 127 -15.63 7.98 -11.34
C GLY A 127 -15.63 6.50 -11.78
N GLY A 128 -16.59 5.68 -11.30
CA GLY A 128 -16.66 4.24 -11.62
C GLY A 128 -15.68 3.37 -10.83
N HIS A 129 -15.00 3.93 -9.85
CA HIS A 129 -14.10 3.20 -8.97
C HIS A 129 -14.85 2.40 -7.90
N SER A 130 -14.18 1.42 -7.33
CA SER A 130 -14.70 0.62 -6.21
C SER A 130 -13.60 0.35 -5.21
N LEU A 131 -13.94 0.35 -3.94
CA LEU A 131 -13.07 -0.10 -2.85
C LEU A 131 -13.27 -1.59 -2.66
N LEU A 132 -12.21 -2.38 -2.79
CA LEU A 132 -12.24 -3.84 -2.74
C LEU A 132 -11.32 -4.40 -1.67
N LEU A 133 -11.68 -5.51 -1.05
CA LEU A 133 -10.70 -6.41 -0.40
C LEU A 133 -10.22 -7.44 -1.42
N PRO A 134 -8.92 -7.45 -1.77
CA PRO A 134 -8.41 -8.25 -2.87
C PRO A 134 -8.37 -9.75 -2.53
N ASN A 135 -8.75 -10.60 -3.51
CA ASN A 135 -8.67 -12.06 -3.38
C ASN A 135 -7.26 -12.61 -3.64
N LYS A 136 -6.40 -11.82 -4.30
CA LYS A 136 -5.00 -12.13 -4.63
C LYS A 136 -4.11 -10.95 -4.26
N ASN A 137 -2.81 -11.19 -4.23
CA ASN A 137 -1.83 -10.13 -3.97
C ASN A 137 -1.84 -9.13 -5.13
N PRO A 138 -2.04 -7.83 -4.87
CA PRO A 138 -1.94 -6.78 -5.87
C PRO A 138 -0.53 -6.59 -6.41
N SER A 139 0.48 -6.86 -5.58
CA SER A 139 1.91 -6.60 -5.81
C SER A 139 2.25 -5.12 -6.02
N GLY A 140 3.51 -4.77 -5.78
CA GLY A 140 4.03 -3.40 -5.87
C GLY A 140 3.50 -2.47 -4.78
N THR A 141 4.16 -1.33 -4.59
CA THR A 141 3.80 -0.30 -3.58
C THR A 141 3.79 1.09 -4.18
N GLN A 142 3.54 1.19 -5.48
CA GLN A 142 3.64 2.43 -6.27
C GLN A 142 2.84 3.59 -5.70
N GLY A 143 1.70 3.30 -5.03
CA GLY A 143 0.91 4.32 -4.36
C GLY A 143 -0.12 3.74 -3.41
N TYR A 144 -0.22 4.32 -2.21
CA TYR A 144 -1.29 4.03 -1.26
C TYR A 144 -1.52 5.20 -0.30
N MET A 145 -2.72 5.27 0.26
CA MET A 145 -3.02 6.15 1.36
C MET A 145 -2.98 5.39 2.68
N VAL A 146 -2.67 6.10 3.77
CA VAL A 146 -2.67 5.57 5.13
C VAL A 146 -3.39 6.53 6.06
N SER A 147 -4.11 6.00 7.06
CA SER A 147 -4.64 6.79 8.16
C SER A 147 -3.61 6.90 9.30
N LEU A 148 -3.76 7.89 10.19
CA LEU A 148 -2.91 8.00 11.38
C LEU A 148 -2.92 6.73 12.23
N GLN A 149 -4.09 6.12 12.41
CA GLN A 149 -4.22 4.86 13.15
C GLN A 149 -3.57 3.70 12.39
N GLY A 150 -3.75 3.68 11.06
CA GLY A 150 -3.11 2.71 10.19
C GLY A 150 -1.59 2.80 10.23
N ALA A 151 -1.02 4.01 10.19
CA ALA A 151 0.42 4.21 10.31
C ALA A 151 0.98 3.68 11.64
N ARG A 152 0.29 3.93 12.76
CA ARG A 152 0.64 3.38 14.08
C ARG A 152 0.61 1.85 14.08
N HIS A 153 -0.44 1.26 13.53
CA HIS A 153 -0.60 -0.20 13.46
C HIS A 153 0.44 -0.84 12.54
N LEU A 154 0.70 -0.26 11.36
CA LEU A 154 1.75 -0.70 10.44
C LEU A 154 3.14 -0.69 11.12
N LEU A 155 3.48 0.37 11.87
CA LEU A 155 4.72 0.45 12.63
C LEU A 155 4.81 -0.63 13.72
N GLN A 156 3.70 -1.03 14.34
CA GLN A 156 3.70 -2.10 15.35
C GLN A 156 3.96 -3.47 14.74
N VAL A 157 3.34 -3.78 13.57
CA VAL A 157 3.34 -5.14 13.03
C VAL A 157 4.35 -5.36 11.91
N LEU A 158 4.81 -4.30 11.26
CA LEU A 158 5.76 -4.33 10.14
C LEU A 158 7.04 -3.54 10.42
N SER A 159 7.47 -3.44 11.68
CA SER A 159 8.71 -2.74 12.06
C SER A 159 9.99 -3.44 11.60
N VAL A 160 9.93 -4.76 11.35
CA VAL A 160 11.07 -5.57 10.93
C VAL A 160 10.83 -6.12 9.53
N PRO A 161 11.78 -5.95 8.59
CA PRO A 161 11.66 -6.40 7.20
C PRO A 161 11.80 -7.93 7.08
N LYS A 162 10.69 -8.66 7.22
CA LYS A 162 10.59 -10.13 7.08
C LYS A 162 10.25 -10.58 5.65
N LEU A 163 9.81 -9.68 4.80
CA LEU A 163 9.41 -9.87 3.41
C LEU A 163 9.65 -8.55 2.66
N PRO A 164 9.73 -8.53 1.32
CA PRO A 164 9.58 -7.28 0.58
C PRO A 164 8.32 -6.54 1.02
N ILE A 165 8.34 -5.21 1.03
CA ILE A 165 7.27 -4.38 1.63
C ILE A 165 5.91 -4.59 0.96
N ASP A 166 5.87 -4.79 -0.35
CA ASP A 166 4.66 -5.11 -1.09
C ASP A 166 4.03 -6.43 -0.62
N ASN A 167 4.86 -7.46 -0.45
CA ASN A 167 4.42 -8.75 0.08
C ASN A 167 3.99 -8.67 1.55
N ALA A 168 4.63 -7.83 2.35
CA ALA A 168 4.25 -7.61 3.73
C ALA A 168 2.87 -6.94 3.85
N LEU A 169 2.62 -5.90 3.05
CA LEU A 169 1.30 -5.26 2.94
C LEU A 169 0.24 -6.21 2.36
N ASP A 170 0.59 -7.02 1.36
CA ASP A 170 -0.31 -8.00 0.76
C ASP A 170 -0.67 -9.15 1.71
N ALA A 171 0.18 -9.41 2.71
CA ALA A 171 -0.09 -10.36 3.77
C ALA A 171 -0.93 -9.78 4.93
N TYR A 172 -1.64 -8.66 4.73
CA TYR A 172 -2.43 -7.92 5.71
C TYR A 172 -3.29 -8.83 6.60
N TRP A 173 -3.90 -9.84 6.02
CA TRP A 173 -4.76 -10.81 6.72
C TRP A 173 -4.01 -11.66 7.77
N LYS A 174 -2.68 -11.81 7.67
CA LYS A 174 -1.84 -12.51 8.65
C LYS A 174 -1.58 -11.68 9.90
N HIS A 175 -1.56 -10.37 9.74
CA HIS A 175 -1.17 -9.41 10.77
C HIS A 175 -2.36 -8.65 11.38
N GLY A 176 -3.59 -8.99 10.96
CA GLY A 176 -4.78 -8.28 11.41
C GLY A 176 -4.97 -6.89 10.81
N LEU A 177 -4.12 -6.50 9.88
CA LEU A 177 -4.25 -5.26 9.12
C LEU A 177 -5.47 -5.33 8.18
N CYS A 178 -6.03 -4.18 7.85
CA CYS A 178 -7.06 -4.03 6.84
C CYS A 178 -6.55 -3.13 5.71
N VAL A 179 -6.21 -3.73 4.57
CA VAL A 179 -5.62 -3.04 3.41
C VAL A 179 -6.45 -3.31 2.15
N PRO A 180 -7.59 -2.61 1.97
CA PRO A 180 -8.33 -2.65 0.71
C PRO A 180 -7.57 -1.96 -0.41
N ILE A 181 -8.10 -2.09 -1.64
CA ILE A 181 -7.54 -1.51 -2.86
C ILE A 181 -8.64 -0.83 -3.66
N VAL A 182 -8.28 0.25 -4.35
CA VAL A 182 -9.15 0.90 -5.34
C VAL A 182 -9.02 0.18 -6.69
N SER A 183 -10.14 -0.06 -7.36
CA SER A 183 -10.19 -0.66 -8.69
C SER A 183 -11.26 0.05 -9.54
N PRO A 184 -10.95 0.47 -10.78
CA PRO A 184 -9.62 0.52 -11.39
C PRO A 184 -8.58 1.28 -10.55
N SER A 185 -7.27 0.99 -10.79
CA SER A 185 -6.18 1.68 -10.08
C SER A 185 -6.16 3.17 -10.39
N LEU A 186 -5.81 3.99 -9.41
CA LEU A 186 -5.65 5.44 -9.51
C LEU A 186 -4.18 5.84 -9.71
N VAL A 187 -3.28 4.88 -9.49
CA VAL A 187 -1.84 5.05 -9.68
C VAL A 187 -1.34 3.87 -10.50
N ALA A 188 -0.58 4.14 -11.54
CA ALA A 188 0.04 3.15 -12.41
C ALA A 188 1.55 3.40 -12.51
N GLU A 189 2.33 2.35 -12.81
CA GLU A 189 3.75 2.47 -13.10
C GLU A 189 3.94 3.19 -14.45
N ASP A 190 4.85 4.16 -14.52
CA ASP A 190 5.23 4.79 -15.79
C ASP A 190 6.11 3.82 -16.59
N ALA A 191 5.55 3.19 -17.60
CA ALA A 191 6.24 2.23 -18.44
C ALA A 191 7.43 2.82 -19.22
N SER A 192 7.55 4.14 -19.30
CA SER A 192 8.68 4.82 -19.95
C SER A 192 9.93 4.85 -19.07
N ILE A 193 9.77 4.58 -17.77
CA ILE A 193 10.84 4.65 -16.77
C ILE A 193 11.34 3.24 -16.43
N ALA A 194 12.64 2.98 -16.62
CA ALA A 194 13.23 1.69 -16.26
C ALA A 194 13.20 1.46 -14.72
N SER A 195 12.68 0.31 -14.27
CA SER A 195 12.69 -0.07 -12.86
C SER A 195 14.12 -0.20 -12.32
N THR A 196 14.41 0.39 -11.16
CA THR A 196 15.70 0.29 -10.48
C THR A 196 15.82 -0.97 -9.61
N ILE A 197 14.72 -1.64 -9.32
CA ILE A 197 14.68 -2.92 -8.62
C ILE A 197 14.70 -4.02 -9.67
N GLY A 198 15.77 -4.83 -9.73
CA GLY A 198 15.96 -5.91 -10.73
C GLY A 198 14.77 -6.87 -10.81
N SER A 199 14.76 -7.77 -11.81
CA SER A 199 13.60 -8.62 -12.16
C SER A 199 13.00 -9.32 -10.93
N ARG A 200 11.74 -9.00 -10.64
CA ARG A 200 10.96 -9.53 -9.50
C ARG A 200 10.52 -11.00 -9.69
N PHE A 201 10.86 -11.62 -10.80
CA PHE A 201 10.45 -12.97 -11.17
C PHE A 201 11.65 -13.87 -11.39
N GLY A 202 12.03 -14.62 -10.37
CA GLY A 202 13.13 -15.59 -10.54
C GLY A 202 13.53 -16.36 -9.29
N SER A 203 12.63 -17.19 -8.73
CA SER A 203 13.06 -18.35 -7.96
C SER A 203 12.15 -19.53 -8.27
N THR A 204 12.61 -20.44 -9.13
CA THR A 204 12.03 -21.77 -9.29
C THR A 204 12.38 -22.61 -8.05
N THR A 205 11.58 -22.48 -6.99
CA THR A 205 11.71 -23.33 -5.81
C THR A 205 11.16 -24.73 -6.13
N PRO A 206 11.86 -25.83 -5.80
CA PRO A 206 11.41 -27.20 -6.08
C PRO A 206 10.03 -27.49 -5.50
N TRP A 207 9.21 -28.21 -6.26
CA TRP A 207 7.88 -28.63 -5.80
C TRP A 207 7.96 -29.55 -4.58
N SER A 208 7.13 -29.32 -3.56
CA SER A 208 7.02 -30.13 -2.37
C SER A 208 5.55 -30.21 -1.94
N LEU A 209 5.05 -31.41 -1.68
CA LEU A 209 3.67 -31.66 -1.25
C LEU A 209 3.32 -30.86 0.02
N ARG A 210 4.24 -30.82 0.99
CA ARG A 210 4.07 -30.04 2.23
C ARG A 210 3.87 -28.55 1.93
N ARG A 211 4.66 -27.98 1.01
CA ARG A 211 4.51 -26.58 0.58
C ARG A 211 3.19 -26.34 -0.14
N HIS A 212 2.75 -27.32 -0.95
CA HIS A 212 1.46 -27.22 -1.64
C HIS A 212 0.31 -27.19 -0.63
N LEU A 213 0.28 -28.10 0.33
CA LEU A 213 -0.75 -28.15 1.39
C LEU A 213 -0.75 -26.87 2.23
N THR A 214 0.43 -26.33 2.60
CA THR A 214 0.54 -25.08 3.32
C THR A 214 -0.03 -23.91 2.51
N ARG A 215 0.28 -23.82 1.21
CA ARG A 215 -0.27 -22.79 0.31
C ARG A 215 -1.79 -22.88 0.19
N VAL A 216 -2.34 -24.08 0.08
CA VAL A 216 -3.79 -24.29 0.03
C VAL A 216 -4.44 -23.86 1.34
N ALA A 217 -3.91 -24.27 2.48
CA ALA A 217 -4.41 -23.86 3.80
C ALA A 217 -4.35 -22.33 4.00
N GLU A 218 -3.24 -21.70 3.62
CA GLU A 218 -3.11 -20.24 3.66
C GLU A 218 -4.11 -19.54 2.74
N ALA A 219 -4.33 -20.07 1.54
CA ALA A 219 -5.31 -19.52 0.60
C ALA A 219 -6.74 -19.61 1.15
N GLN A 220 -7.10 -20.70 1.82
CA GLN A 220 -8.42 -20.85 2.46
C GLN A 220 -8.56 -19.91 3.66
N LYS A 221 -7.55 -19.85 4.54
CA LYS A 221 -7.52 -18.92 5.68
C LYS A 221 -7.70 -17.48 5.20
N ARG A 222 -6.98 -17.09 4.16
CA ARG A 222 -7.11 -15.76 3.54
C ARG A 222 -8.54 -15.51 3.06
N LYS A 223 -9.14 -16.45 2.30
CA LYS A 223 -10.51 -16.29 1.79
C LYS A 223 -11.52 -16.06 2.92
N ILE A 224 -11.42 -16.81 4.00
CA ILE A 224 -12.31 -16.68 5.16
C ILE A 224 -12.08 -15.31 5.83
N THR A 225 -10.83 -14.95 6.10
CA THR A 225 -10.50 -13.66 6.74
C THR A 225 -10.99 -12.47 5.91
N VAL A 226 -10.71 -12.47 4.60
CA VAL A 226 -11.17 -11.43 3.66
C VAL A 226 -12.69 -11.35 3.62
N TYR A 227 -13.38 -12.50 3.66
CA TYR A 227 -14.84 -12.53 3.70
C TYR A 227 -15.40 -11.87 4.96
N LEU A 228 -14.89 -12.25 6.13
CA LEU A 228 -15.33 -11.70 7.42
C LEU A 228 -15.00 -10.20 7.53
N MET A 229 -13.84 -9.78 7.05
CA MET A 229 -13.46 -8.36 7.00
C MET A 229 -14.42 -7.57 6.09
N ALA A 230 -14.74 -8.08 4.91
CA ALA A 230 -15.67 -7.43 3.99
C ALA A 230 -17.07 -7.26 4.61
N LEU A 231 -17.57 -8.29 5.30
CA LEU A 231 -18.86 -8.19 6.01
C LEU A 231 -18.84 -7.11 7.09
N ARG A 232 -17.77 -7.06 7.90
CA ARG A 232 -17.62 -6.05 8.96
C ARG A 232 -17.58 -4.62 8.41
N LEU A 233 -16.83 -4.40 7.33
CA LEU A 233 -16.74 -3.08 6.70
C LEU A 233 -18.06 -2.63 6.09
N ARG A 234 -18.76 -3.55 5.40
CA ARG A 234 -20.09 -3.25 4.82
C ARG A 234 -21.13 -2.93 5.90
N SER A 235 -21.16 -3.68 6.99
CA SER A 235 -22.05 -3.43 8.12
C SER A 235 -21.79 -2.04 8.72
N ARG A 236 -20.54 -1.62 8.87
CA ARG A 236 -20.22 -0.29 9.36
C ARG A 236 -20.68 0.83 8.43
N LEU A 237 -20.54 0.64 7.11
CA LEU A 237 -21.04 1.60 6.11
C LEU A 237 -22.57 1.72 6.17
N HIS A 238 -23.27 0.61 6.32
CA HIS A 238 -24.74 0.60 6.43
C HIS A 238 -25.18 1.36 7.67
N ASN A 239 -24.64 1.03 8.84
CA ASN A 239 -24.98 1.69 10.10
C ASN A 239 -24.66 3.19 10.10
N ALA A 240 -23.56 3.61 9.43
CA ALA A 240 -23.21 5.02 9.31
C ALA A 240 -24.23 5.81 8.45
N ARG A 241 -24.73 5.18 7.37
CA ARG A 241 -25.79 5.79 6.52
C ARG A 241 -27.11 5.93 7.25
N ASP A 242 -27.53 4.88 7.97
CA ASP A 242 -28.78 4.88 8.72
C ASP A 242 -28.77 5.96 9.82
N SER A 243 -27.64 6.13 10.52
CA SER A 243 -27.48 7.19 11.53
C SER A 243 -27.57 8.61 10.95
N GLN A 244 -27.16 8.83 9.71
CA GLN A 244 -27.28 10.13 9.04
C GLN A 244 -28.71 10.40 8.54
N THR A 245 -29.46 9.35 8.22
CA THR A 245 -30.86 9.49 7.77
C THR A 245 -31.81 9.77 8.92
N VAL A 246 -31.52 9.28 10.13
CA VAL A 246 -32.32 9.52 11.35
C VAL A 246 -32.06 10.92 11.97
N ALA A 247 -30.90 11.54 11.65
CA ALA A 247 -30.53 12.86 12.17
C ALA A 247 -30.98 14.05 11.30
N ARG A 248 -31.69 13.79 10.22
CA ARG A 248 -32.38 14.77 9.36
C ARG A 248 -33.90 14.73 9.56
#